data_0158efdef2913a75fe375a2037e8fc67
#
_entry.id   0158efdef2913a75fe375a2037e8fc67
#
_cell.length_a   1.000
_cell.length_b   1.000
_cell.length_c   1.000
_cell.angle_alpha   90.00
_cell.angle_beta   90.00
_cell.angle_gamma   90.00
#
_symmetry.space_group_name_H-M   'P 1'
#
loop_
_entity.id
_entity.type
_entity.pdbx_description
1 polymer ?
#
loop_
_entity_poly.entity_id
_entity_poly.type
_entity_poly.pdbx_seq_one_letter_code
_entity_poly.pdbx_strand_id
1 'polypeptide(L)'
;MTWERSSSSPVHAGPPGLGNPATPYRMTVTTALPHVDALALADQCLAAWLKQEWCEEPPPPEQPAPTPRTDASPAERFRLGERVLLDRDGGPLDGPWPGGRYDRRRVRTPAPHGADRLTVTVATGPVGPTWLRLEAAAHTAAGGLRAPGRVPVPEVVRTLLPLLDAADGPAALSAVPRVLTAAGVDRLVDELCDPDRRMPTVVASVPAGLGTGPWLADVVAPLCDQLPGLAGLYVLDADARTRFNVALEYHAVYGGAVRTYLPEVDPASRRDGRRHPVLARNRIEEEPRRAAALLAREPRRLAAERPLPPVLASVPVLRVPRTAAEPDRTPPGPGAPVAAHGREERERIAHPGRHEGRRERHHERPKPKVLPGGAVTGRAAGPGQGCVSVGRLCATTGGAGAPTAPTGPARRSGRRRAGPPGARGGVPLSFTELMARLGEFPLLTFTGDQKAALALDELRCDGGGWARLTWDGLTALQEYAEAAVRGQAGGDFKQWCERTPAGCHRFPPRKAVRGESRTVHSHAKWKRERMLPVPECVDASRRAFMGAHLRIGGGRTAPRLHYLDDCSGSGRIYVGYIGLHLTNTRTN
;
A
#
# COMPACT_ATOMS: atom_id res chain seq x y z
N MET A 1 -13.60 22.83 -26.09
CA MET A 1 -14.01 22.59 -24.69
C MET A 1 -12.74 22.32 -23.92
N THR A 2 -12.31 23.32 -23.20
CA THR A 2 -11.06 23.48 -22.48
C THR A 2 -11.12 22.70 -21.17
N TRP A 3 -10.14 21.84 -20.92
CA TRP A 3 -9.92 21.15 -19.64
C TRP A 3 -9.21 22.10 -18.68
N GLU A 4 -9.89 22.56 -17.66
CA GLU A 4 -9.29 23.26 -16.54
C GLU A 4 -8.44 22.30 -15.70
N ARG A 5 -7.17 22.65 -15.56
CA ARG A 5 -6.23 22.00 -14.63
C ARG A 5 -6.54 22.51 -13.23
N SER A 6 -6.97 21.62 -12.36
CA SER A 6 -7.04 21.89 -10.91
C SER A 6 -5.64 22.25 -10.39
N SER A 7 -5.54 23.43 -9.87
CA SER A 7 -4.36 24.00 -9.23
C SER A 7 -4.02 23.24 -7.95
N SER A 8 -2.87 22.59 -7.94
CA SER A 8 -2.20 22.13 -6.72
C SER A 8 -1.82 23.35 -5.88
N SER A 9 -2.27 23.39 -4.62
CA SER A 9 -1.87 24.40 -3.63
C SER A 9 -0.35 24.48 -3.50
N PRO A 10 0.24 25.67 -3.41
CA PRO A 10 1.67 25.81 -3.25
C PRO A 10 2.10 25.33 -1.86
N VAL A 11 3.04 24.38 -1.84
CA VAL A 11 3.83 24.07 -0.65
C VAL A 11 4.56 25.34 -0.25
N HIS A 12 4.25 25.91 0.89
CA HIS A 12 4.97 27.04 1.46
C HIS A 12 6.46 26.67 1.60
N ALA A 13 7.28 27.14 0.70
CA ALA A 13 8.72 27.18 0.87
C ALA A 13 9.00 28.16 2.03
N GLY A 14 9.56 27.64 3.11
CA GLY A 14 10.06 28.47 4.22
C GLY A 14 11.15 29.44 3.74
N PRO A 15 11.42 30.49 4.50
CA PRO A 15 12.34 31.54 4.10
C PRO A 15 13.73 30.99 3.77
N PRO A 16 14.41 31.52 2.75
CA PRO A 16 15.75 31.08 2.33
C PRO A 16 16.76 31.37 3.45
N GLY A 17 17.35 30.32 4.02
CA GLY A 17 18.40 30.43 5.05
C GLY A 17 18.29 29.45 6.22
N LEU A 18 17.13 28.86 6.48
CA LEU A 18 17.00 27.79 7.49
C LEU A 18 17.30 26.45 6.80
N GLY A 19 18.41 25.81 7.17
CA GLY A 19 18.76 24.48 6.70
C GLY A 19 17.62 23.51 6.96
N ASN A 20 17.37 22.58 6.02
CA ASN A 20 16.33 21.56 6.14
C ASN A 20 16.45 20.87 7.50
N PRO A 21 15.38 20.83 8.34
CA PRO A 21 15.43 20.13 9.61
C PRO A 21 15.75 18.64 9.37
N ALA A 22 16.50 18.02 10.29
CA ALA A 22 16.78 16.60 10.22
C ALA A 22 15.47 15.82 10.12
N THR A 23 15.43 14.84 9.22
CA THR A 23 14.27 13.92 9.15
C THR A 23 14.20 13.12 10.45
N PRO A 24 13.14 13.27 11.25
CA PRO A 24 13.02 12.57 12.53
C PRO A 24 12.87 11.06 12.32
N TYR A 25 13.20 10.30 13.36
CA TYR A 25 12.82 8.89 13.45
C TYR A 25 11.45 8.80 14.13
N ARG A 26 10.54 8.00 13.59
CA ARG A 26 9.18 7.80 14.13
C ARG A 26 8.75 6.35 13.99
N MET A 27 8.67 5.63 15.11
CA MET A 27 8.12 4.29 15.19
C MET A 27 6.72 4.34 15.78
N THR A 28 5.78 3.58 15.22
CA THR A 28 4.42 3.42 15.77
C THR A 28 4.01 1.97 15.60
N VAL A 29 3.91 1.23 16.71
CA VAL A 29 3.70 -0.22 16.74
C VAL A 29 2.60 -0.57 17.74
N THR A 30 2.10 -1.81 17.65
CA THR A 30 1.22 -2.41 18.65
C THR A 30 1.94 -3.54 19.37
N THR A 31 1.48 -3.85 20.57
CA THR A 31 1.86 -5.04 21.34
C THR A 31 0.63 -5.65 22.01
N ALA A 32 0.65 -6.96 22.22
CA ALA A 32 -0.36 -7.66 22.99
C ALA A 32 -0.18 -7.48 24.52
N LEU A 33 0.97 -6.96 24.93
CA LEU A 33 1.24 -6.73 26.35
C LEU A 33 0.25 -5.71 26.96
N PRO A 34 -0.18 -5.90 28.21
CA PRO A 34 -0.91 -4.91 28.97
C PRO A 34 -0.15 -3.58 29.03
N HIS A 35 -0.88 -2.46 29.16
CA HIS A 35 -0.31 -1.11 29.22
C HIS A 35 0.83 -0.98 30.24
N VAL A 36 0.62 -1.53 31.46
CA VAL A 36 1.60 -1.45 32.55
C VAL A 36 2.89 -2.18 32.21
N ASP A 37 2.79 -3.36 31.60
CA ASP A 37 3.94 -4.17 31.25
C ASP A 37 4.73 -3.53 30.09
N ALA A 38 4.03 -3.03 29.07
CA ALA A 38 4.66 -2.31 27.95
C ALA A 38 5.37 -1.04 28.43
N LEU A 39 4.78 -0.31 29.37
CA LEU A 39 5.39 0.87 30.00
C LEU A 39 6.61 0.51 30.83
N ALA A 40 6.53 -0.54 31.65
CA ALA A 40 7.65 -1.03 32.46
C ALA A 40 8.86 -1.41 31.60
N LEU A 41 8.65 -2.12 30.48
CA LEU A 41 9.70 -2.44 29.53
C LEU A 41 10.29 -1.18 28.87
N ALA A 42 9.45 -0.22 28.51
CA ALA A 42 9.92 1.04 27.94
C ALA A 42 10.77 1.83 28.96
N ASP A 43 10.33 1.93 30.20
CA ASP A 43 11.08 2.58 31.29
C ASP A 43 12.41 1.86 31.58
N GLN A 44 12.41 0.53 31.58
CA GLN A 44 13.63 -0.28 31.77
C GLN A 44 14.66 -0.04 30.64
N CYS A 45 14.22 -0.11 29.38
CA CYS A 45 15.10 0.13 28.23
C CYS A 45 15.63 1.57 28.20
N LEU A 46 14.79 2.54 28.59
CA LEU A 46 15.16 3.94 28.65
C LEU A 46 16.19 4.20 29.78
N ALA A 47 16.00 3.57 30.95
CA ALA A 47 16.94 3.65 32.06
C ALA A 47 18.30 3.02 31.71
N ALA A 48 18.30 1.85 31.08
CA ALA A 48 19.52 1.19 30.62
C ALA A 48 20.29 2.06 29.61
N TRP A 49 19.58 2.65 28.64
CA TRP A 49 20.18 3.55 27.65
C TRP A 49 20.75 4.82 28.31
N LEU A 50 20.04 5.45 29.25
CA LEU A 50 20.53 6.64 29.97
C LEU A 50 21.77 6.33 30.79
N LYS A 51 21.82 5.17 31.45
CA LYS A 51 22.97 4.73 32.22
C LYS A 51 24.19 4.47 31.31
N GLN A 52 23.98 3.85 30.17
CA GLN A 52 25.06 3.50 29.23
C GLN A 52 25.64 4.72 28.52
N GLU A 53 24.78 5.62 27.99
CA GLU A 53 25.19 6.74 27.14
C GLU A 53 25.54 8.01 27.93
N TRP A 54 24.89 8.22 29.09
CA TRP A 54 24.96 9.46 29.85
C TRP A 54 25.47 9.28 31.27
N CYS A 55 25.66 8.05 31.74
CA CYS A 55 25.99 7.70 33.13
C CYS A 55 24.95 8.22 34.14
N GLU A 56 23.71 8.39 33.71
CA GLU A 56 22.61 8.93 34.48
C GLU A 56 21.57 7.85 34.80
N GLU A 57 21.04 7.86 36.03
CA GLU A 57 20.02 6.92 36.45
C GLU A 57 18.71 7.68 36.74
N PRO A 58 17.63 7.41 35.99
CA PRO A 58 16.37 8.06 36.24
C PRO A 58 15.77 7.57 37.56
N PRO A 59 15.04 8.41 38.31
CA PRO A 59 14.34 7.96 39.50
C PRO A 59 13.38 6.82 39.15
N PRO A 60 13.17 5.85 40.07
CA PRO A 60 12.26 4.76 39.82
C PRO A 60 10.87 5.29 39.46
N PRO A 61 10.12 4.63 38.55
CA PRO A 61 8.74 5.00 38.31
C PRO A 61 7.96 4.88 39.61
N GLU A 62 7.22 5.92 40.00
CA GLU A 62 6.26 5.79 41.09
C GLU A 62 5.31 4.63 40.75
N GLN A 63 5.03 3.77 41.75
CA GLN A 63 4.02 2.73 41.59
C GLN A 63 2.73 3.39 41.08
N PRO A 64 2.06 2.80 40.08
CA PRO A 64 0.85 3.39 39.54
C PRO A 64 -0.13 3.62 40.67
N ALA A 65 -0.52 4.88 40.87
CA ALA A 65 -1.52 5.21 41.88
C ALA A 65 -2.78 4.36 41.62
N PRO A 66 -3.36 3.74 42.66
CA PRO A 66 -4.51 2.84 42.49
C PRO A 66 -5.77 3.55 41.96
N THR A 67 -5.76 4.86 41.87
CA THR A 67 -6.82 5.68 41.26
C THR A 67 -6.32 6.38 40.01
N PRO A 68 -7.02 6.30 38.88
CA PRO A 68 -6.68 7.06 37.68
C PRO A 68 -6.70 8.56 38.05
N ARG A 69 -5.60 9.28 37.78
CA ARG A 69 -5.55 10.74 37.90
C ARG A 69 -6.67 11.32 37.01
N THR A 70 -7.64 11.97 37.64
CA THR A 70 -8.83 12.54 36.96
C THR A 70 -8.55 13.87 36.26
N ASP A 71 -7.42 14.51 36.57
CA ASP A 71 -7.06 15.82 36.03
C ASP A 71 -5.73 15.77 35.26
N ALA A 72 -5.64 16.55 34.19
CA ALA A 72 -4.42 16.74 33.40
C ALA A 72 -3.36 17.48 34.21
N SER A 73 -2.69 16.76 35.12
CA SER A 73 -1.56 17.30 35.90
C SER A 73 -0.43 17.71 34.95
N PRO A 74 0.29 18.80 35.22
CA PRO A 74 1.47 19.16 34.43
C PRO A 74 2.51 18.03 34.52
N ALA A 75 3.30 17.88 33.44
CA ALA A 75 4.36 16.89 33.40
C ALA A 75 5.37 17.08 34.54
N GLU A 76 5.77 15.99 35.16
CA GLU A 76 6.85 15.99 36.14
C GLU A 76 8.19 16.12 35.40
N ARG A 77 9.02 17.08 35.78
CA ARG A 77 10.34 17.29 35.21
C ARG A 77 11.44 16.91 36.16
N PHE A 78 12.30 16.01 35.72
CA PHE A 78 13.51 15.57 36.40
C PHE A 78 14.75 16.08 35.65
N ARG A 79 15.68 16.65 36.39
CA ARG A 79 17.04 16.92 35.90
C ARG A 79 17.93 15.76 36.31
N LEU A 80 18.47 15.06 35.33
CA LEU A 80 19.41 13.97 35.53
C LEU A 80 20.82 14.51 35.26
N GLY A 81 21.64 14.60 36.33
CA GLY A 81 22.88 15.33 36.26
C GLY A 81 22.74 16.77 35.78
N GLU A 82 23.76 17.28 35.08
CA GLU A 82 23.75 18.69 34.63
C GLU A 82 23.09 18.90 33.28
N ARG A 83 22.96 17.86 32.46
CA ARG A 83 22.69 18.02 31.02
C ARG A 83 21.45 17.32 30.51
N VAL A 84 20.95 16.31 31.18
CA VAL A 84 19.81 15.53 30.73
C VAL A 84 18.53 15.96 31.42
N LEU A 85 17.45 16.13 30.66
CA LEU A 85 16.11 16.45 31.20
C LEU A 85 15.16 15.33 30.85
N LEU A 86 14.46 14.77 31.85
CA LEU A 86 13.40 13.79 31.69
C LEU A 86 12.07 14.40 32.10
N ASP A 87 11.13 14.47 31.16
CA ASP A 87 9.73 14.83 31.42
C ASP A 87 8.89 13.56 31.46
N ARG A 88 8.08 13.36 32.49
CA ARG A 88 7.09 12.28 32.63
C ARG A 88 5.70 12.86 32.69
N ASP A 89 4.77 12.39 31.90
CA ASP A 89 3.35 12.68 32.03
C ASP A 89 2.50 11.44 31.67
N GLY A 90 1.27 11.43 32.17
CA GLY A 90 0.31 10.37 31.92
C GLY A 90 -1.07 10.75 32.43
N GLY A 91 -2.08 10.08 31.92
CA GLY A 91 -3.46 10.35 32.28
C GLY A 91 -4.47 9.70 31.35
N PRO A 92 -5.74 10.13 31.43
CA PRO A 92 -6.77 9.68 30.49
C PRO A 92 -6.50 10.21 29.08
N LEU A 93 -7.01 9.48 28.07
CA LEU A 93 -7.02 9.95 26.68
C LEU A 93 -8.11 11.01 26.49
N ASP A 94 -7.85 11.98 25.60
CA ASP A 94 -8.87 12.93 25.16
C ASP A 94 -9.91 12.25 24.25
N GLY A 95 -11.17 12.71 24.31
CA GLY A 95 -12.22 12.29 23.38
C GLY A 95 -12.93 10.98 23.74
N PRO A 96 -13.38 10.16 22.76
CA PRO A 96 -14.34 9.07 22.95
C PRO A 96 -13.68 7.76 23.43
N TRP A 97 -12.79 7.81 24.42
CA TRP A 97 -12.04 6.65 24.91
C TRP A 97 -12.28 6.43 26.43
N PRO A 98 -13.52 6.10 26.88
CA PRO A 98 -13.79 5.90 28.30
C PRO A 98 -12.89 4.78 28.85
N GLY A 99 -12.09 5.10 29.89
CA GLY A 99 -11.11 4.18 30.47
C GLY A 99 -9.80 4.04 29.67
N GLY A 100 -9.66 4.75 28.54
CA GLY A 100 -8.39 4.82 27.82
C GLY A 100 -7.37 5.67 28.56
N ARG A 101 -6.11 5.28 28.49
CA ARG A 101 -5.01 5.95 29.18
C ARG A 101 -3.76 6.05 28.33
N TYR A 102 -2.89 7.00 28.67
CA TYR A 102 -1.54 7.10 28.10
C TYR A 102 -0.52 7.38 29.19
N ASP A 103 0.72 7.03 28.90
CA ASP A 103 1.92 7.43 29.62
C ASP A 103 2.99 7.84 28.62
N ARG A 104 3.72 8.92 28.92
CA ARG A 104 4.75 9.47 28.04
C ARG A 104 6.02 9.80 28.81
N ARG A 105 7.16 9.51 28.19
CA ARG A 105 8.50 9.82 28.66
C ARG A 105 9.20 10.64 27.58
N ARG A 106 9.71 11.80 27.92
CA ARG A 106 10.49 12.63 27.01
C ARG A 106 11.85 12.92 27.60
N VAL A 107 12.90 12.45 26.93
CA VAL A 107 14.28 12.76 27.27
C VAL A 107 14.81 13.84 26.33
N ARG A 108 15.50 14.82 26.86
CA ARG A 108 16.26 15.82 26.11
C ARG A 108 17.73 15.75 26.53
N THR A 109 18.60 15.61 25.56
CA THR A 109 20.06 15.52 25.75
C THR A 109 20.77 16.59 24.94
N PRO A 110 21.89 17.12 25.41
CA PRO A 110 22.67 18.07 24.61
C PRO A 110 23.29 17.37 23.41
N ALA A 111 23.39 18.07 22.30
CA ALA A 111 24.04 17.60 21.07
C ALA A 111 24.86 18.75 20.45
N PRO A 112 25.89 18.46 19.62
CA PRO A 112 26.71 19.50 18.98
C PRO A 112 25.89 20.52 18.16
N HIS A 113 24.74 20.08 17.60
CA HIS A 113 23.82 20.92 16.82
C HIS A 113 22.77 21.65 17.69
N GLY A 114 22.74 21.42 18.99
CA GLY A 114 21.76 21.99 19.93
C GLY A 114 21.27 20.97 20.93
N ALA A 115 20.20 20.22 20.62
CA ALA A 115 19.66 19.20 21.50
C ALA A 115 19.00 18.06 20.71
N ASP A 116 19.13 16.85 21.21
CA ASP A 116 18.36 15.71 20.77
C ASP A 116 17.20 15.46 21.73
N ARG A 117 16.08 15.01 21.17
CA ARG A 117 14.88 14.69 21.91
C ARG A 117 14.41 13.29 21.56
N LEU A 118 14.26 12.44 22.56
CA LEU A 118 13.62 11.14 22.47
C LEU A 118 12.30 11.18 23.23
N THR A 119 11.21 10.73 22.61
CA THR A 119 9.89 10.66 23.25
C THR A 119 9.34 9.26 23.08
N VAL A 120 8.96 8.61 24.17
CA VAL A 120 8.26 7.33 24.19
C VAL A 120 6.86 7.57 24.73
N THR A 121 5.84 7.11 24.01
CA THR A 121 4.43 7.20 24.42
C THR A 121 3.81 5.82 24.34
N VAL A 122 3.23 5.35 25.43
CA VAL A 122 2.41 4.16 25.52
C VAL A 122 0.95 4.62 25.67
N ALA A 123 0.03 4.06 24.88
CA ALA A 123 -1.38 4.43 24.96
C ALA A 123 -2.26 3.20 24.69
N THR A 124 -3.35 3.09 25.47
CA THR A 124 -4.29 1.96 25.36
C THR A 124 -5.71 2.51 25.40
N GLY A 125 -6.53 2.12 24.43
CA GLY A 125 -7.96 2.40 24.42
C GLY A 125 -8.72 1.44 25.34
N PRO A 126 -10.05 1.60 25.46
CA PRO A 126 -10.89 0.69 26.27
C PRO A 126 -10.88 -0.75 25.74
N VAL A 127 -10.66 -0.92 24.44
CA VAL A 127 -10.57 -2.20 23.75
C VAL A 127 -9.45 -2.13 22.70
N GLY A 128 -8.79 -3.24 22.47
CA GLY A 128 -7.75 -3.36 21.45
C GLY A 128 -6.33 -3.47 22.01
N PRO A 129 -5.31 -3.42 21.16
CA PRO A 129 -3.91 -3.58 21.58
C PRO A 129 -3.37 -2.33 22.26
N THR A 130 -2.29 -2.51 22.99
CA THR A 130 -1.48 -1.41 23.49
C THR A 130 -0.66 -0.81 22.33
N TRP A 131 -0.75 0.50 22.16
CA TRP A 131 0.03 1.26 21.17
C TRP A 131 1.27 1.83 21.80
N LEU A 132 2.39 1.72 21.10
CA LEU A 132 3.64 2.34 21.47
C LEU A 132 4.14 3.21 20.31
N ARG A 133 4.45 4.48 20.65
CA ARG A 133 5.07 5.43 19.72
C ARG A 133 6.40 5.90 20.27
N LEU A 134 7.45 5.82 19.45
CA LEU A 134 8.76 6.36 19.78
C LEU A 134 9.19 7.35 18.70
N GLU A 135 9.56 8.56 19.14
CA GLU A 135 10.03 9.63 18.26
C GLU A 135 11.39 10.14 18.71
N ALA A 136 12.33 10.22 17.78
CA ALA A 136 13.59 10.90 17.99
C ALA A 136 13.75 12.06 16.99
N ALA A 137 14.11 13.24 17.50
CA ALA A 137 14.27 14.45 16.70
C ALA A 137 15.49 15.23 17.15
N ALA A 138 16.20 15.80 16.20
CA ALA A 138 17.31 16.72 16.43
C ALA A 138 16.84 18.16 16.33
N HIS A 139 17.17 18.99 17.28
CA HIS A 139 16.82 20.41 17.35
C HIS A 139 18.09 21.25 17.27
N THR A 140 18.15 22.21 16.33
CA THR A 140 19.26 23.16 16.23
C THR A 140 19.07 24.30 17.23
N ALA A 141 20.14 24.68 17.93
CA ALA A 141 20.19 25.93 18.65
C ALA A 141 20.35 27.12 17.68
N ALA A 142 19.88 28.28 18.08
CA ALA A 142 20.15 29.53 17.34
C ALA A 142 21.67 29.74 17.25
N GLY A 143 22.22 29.75 16.03
CA GLY A 143 23.65 29.84 15.79
C GLY A 143 24.46 28.55 15.93
N GLY A 144 23.79 27.40 16.17
CA GLY A 144 24.41 26.07 16.26
C GLY A 144 24.77 25.43 14.92
N LEU A 145 25.52 24.32 14.98
CA LEU A 145 25.84 23.51 13.81
C LEU A 145 24.55 22.95 13.18
N ARG A 146 24.59 22.76 11.88
CA ARG A 146 23.45 22.17 11.14
C ARG A 146 23.11 20.78 11.69
N ALA A 147 21.83 20.53 11.96
CA ALA A 147 21.35 19.21 12.34
C ALA A 147 21.71 18.15 11.27
N PRO A 148 21.97 16.91 11.67
CA PRO A 148 22.21 15.82 10.73
C PRO A 148 21.03 15.71 9.76
N GLY A 149 21.27 15.35 8.51
CA GLY A 149 20.21 15.22 7.50
C GLY A 149 19.16 14.18 7.84
N ARG A 150 19.49 13.23 8.75
CA ARG A 150 18.62 12.14 9.20
C ARG A 150 19.00 11.70 10.61
N VAL A 151 18.03 11.61 11.51
CA VAL A 151 18.23 11.08 12.87
C VAL A 151 18.45 9.56 12.78
N PRO A 152 19.48 8.97 13.43
CA PRO A 152 19.68 7.52 13.45
C PRO A 152 18.53 6.80 14.18
N VAL A 153 18.49 5.48 14.05
CA VAL A 153 17.60 4.64 14.88
C VAL A 153 18.11 4.69 16.31
N PRO A 154 17.29 5.10 17.29
CA PRO A 154 17.70 5.12 18.69
C PRO A 154 18.03 3.70 19.20
N GLU A 155 19.05 3.55 20.03
CA GLU A 155 19.43 2.26 20.60
C GLU A 155 18.28 1.66 21.43
N VAL A 156 17.53 2.48 22.13
CA VAL A 156 16.30 2.08 22.86
C VAL A 156 15.34 1.29 21.97
N VAL A 157 15.25 1.58 20.65
CA VAL A 157 14.40 0.81 19.75
C VAL A 157 14.92 -0.61 19.55
N ARG A 158 16.23 -0.76 19.41
CA ARG A 158 16.85 -2.07 19.17
C ARG A 158 16.70 -3.03 20.35
N THR A 159 16.73 -2.48 21.56
CA THR A 159 16.56 -3.23 22.80
C THR A 159 15.08 -3.48 23.12
N LEU A 160 14.19 -2.53 22.80
CA LEU A 160 12.77 -2.60 23.15
C LEU A 160 11.96 -3.49 22.20
N LEU A 161 12.20 -3.43 20.87
CA LEU A 161 11.43 -4.18 19.89
C LEU A 161 11.34 -5.70 20.15
N PRO A 162 12.43 -6.40 20.49
CA PRO A 162 12.38 -7.83 20.79
C PRO A 162 11.57 -8.16 22.05
N LEU A 163 11.52 -7.23 23.02
CA LEU A 163 10.83 -7.43 24.30
C LEU A 163 9.32 -7.18 24.22
N LEU A 164 8.91 -6.34 23.27
CA LEU A 164 7.51 -5.95 23.11
C LEU A 164 6.66 -6.96 22.33
N ASP A 165 7.25 -7.90 21.64
CA ASP A 165 6.56 -8.67 20.58
C ASP A 165 5.79 -7.72 19.63
N ALA A 166 6.48 -6.70 19.16
CA ALA A 166 5.91 -5.58 18.44
C ALA A 166 5.33 -6.00 17.09
N ALA A 167 4.18 -5.43 16.72
CA ALA A 167 3.49 -5.72 15.49
C ALA A 167 2.97 -4.46 14.77
N ASP A 168 2.73 -4.59 13.45
CA ASP A 168 1.99 -3.65 12.60
C ASP A 168 0.88 -4.43 11.89
N GLY A 169 -0.34 -4.41 12.43
CA GLY A 169 -1.40 -5.34 12.02
C GLY A 169 -0.96 -6.78 12.31
N PRO A 170 -1.03 -7.69 11.33
CA PRO A 170 -0.57 -9.08 11.48
C PRO A 170 0.95 -9.26 11.37
N ALA A 171 1.67 -8.21 10.95
CA ALA A 171 3.12 -8.26 10.72
C ALA A 171 3.89 -8.11 12.02
N ALA A 172 4.58 -9.17 12.44
CA ALA A 172 5.49 -9.08 13.58
C ALA A 172 6.77 -8.33 13.18
N LEU A 173 7.17 -7.35 13.99
CA LEU A 173 8.34 -6.52 13.76
C LEU A 173 9.58 -7.05 14.47
N SER A 174 10.75 -6.80 13.90
CA SER A 174 12.02 -7.25 14.42
C SER A 174 13.09 -6.17 14.27
N ALA A 175 14.04 -6.12 15.19
CA ALA A 175 15.19 -5.24 15.08
C ALA A 175 16.21 -5.72 14.01
N VAL A 176 16.16 -7.00 13.67
CA VAL A 176 17.03 -7.64 12.67
C VAL A 176 16.21 -8.40 11.63
N PRO A 177 16.70 -8.54 10.39
CA PRO A 177 16.00 -9.30 9.37
C PRO A 177 15.83 -10.78 9.75
N ARG A 178 14.63 -11.34 9.56
CA ARG A 178 14.29 -12.74 9.85
C ARG A 178 14.45 -13.60 8.61
N VAL A 179 15.10 -14.74 8.75
CA VAL A 179 15.18 -15.74 7.68
C VAL A 179 13.84 -16.45 7.56
N LEU A 180 13.33 -16.52 6.33
CA LEU A 180 12.08 -17.18 6.00
C LEU A 180 12.35 -18.41 5.14
N THR A 181 11.80 -19.55 5.56
CA THR A 181 11.77 -20.79 4.78
C THR A 181 10.51 -20.89 3.93
N ALA A 182 10.46 -21.88 3.03
CA ALA A 182 9.30 -22.10 2.17
C ALA A 182 7.97 -22.26 2.94
N ALA A 183 7.99 -22.80 4.15
CA ALA A 183 6.81 -22.96 4.99
C ALA A 183 6.18 -21.63 5.46
N GLY A 184 6.99 -20.58 5.59
CA GLY A 184 6.54 -19.25 6.03
C GLY A 184 6.03 -18.34 4.90
N VAL A 185 6.17 -18.75 3.63
CA VAL A 185 5.87 -17.87 2.48
C VAL A 185 4.41 -17.45 2.42
N ASP A 186 3.46 -18.37 2.65
CA ASP A 186 2.04 -18.04 2.57
C ASP A 186 1.65 -17.00 3.62
N ARG A 187 2.21 -17.11 4.85
CA ARG A 187 2.02 -16.12 5.90
C ARG A 187 2.60 -14.75 5.50
N LEU A 188 3.79 -14.71 4.90
CA LEU A 188 4.35 -13.46 4.40
C LEU A 188 3.49 -12.84 3.29
N VAL A 189 2.94 -13.65 2.38
CA VAL A 189 2.04 -13.16 1.33
C VAL A 189 0.75 -12.59 1.94
N ASP A 190 0.16 -13.25 2.95
CA ASP A 190 -0.98 -12.72 3.70
C ASP A 190 -0.63 -11.38 4.36
N GLU A 191 0.50 -11.30 5.05
CA GLU A 191 1.01 -10.07 5.66
C GLU A 191 1.18 -8.93 4.65
N LEU A 192 1.80 -9.20 3.49
CA LEU A 192 2.01 -8.17 2.46
C LEU A 192 0.70 -7.60 1.92
N CYS A 193 -0.34 -8.41 1.87
CA CYS A 193 -1.64 -8.07 1.31
C CYS A 193 -2.65 -7.56 2.33
N ASP A 194 -2.27 -7.57 3.61
CA ASP A 194 -3.15 -7.16 4.69
C ASP A 194 -3.44 -5.64 4.61
N PRO A 195 -4.72 -5.22 4.62
CA PRO A 195 -5.10 -3.82 4.54
C PRO A 195 -4.78 -3.03 5.81
N ASP A 196 -4.65 -3.68 6.96
CA ASP A 196 -4.34 -3.03 8.23
C ASP A 196 -2.85 -2.81 8.41
N ARG A 197 -2.02 -3.40 7.54
CA ARG A 197 -0.58 -3.15 7.51
C ARG A 197 -0.29 -1.69 7.14
N ARG A 198 0.36 -0.97 8.03
CA ARG A 198 0.65 0.45 7.92
C ARG A 198 2.09 0.72 7.46
N MET A 199 3.01 -0.20 7.77
CA MET A 199 4.42 -0.09 7.45
C MET A 199 4.78 -0.85 6.18
N PRO A 200 5.85 -0.47 5.48
CA PRO A 200 6.41 -1.28 4.40
C PRO A 200 7.02 -2.57 4.95
N THR A 201 7.16 -3.56 4.08
CA THR A 201 7.93 -4.78 4.35
C THR A 201 9.09 -4.87 3.39
N VAL A 202 10.29 -5.06 3.89
CA VAL A 202 11.52 -5.23 3.14
C VAL A 202 11.84 -6.71 3.05
N VAL A 203 11.96 -7.21 1.83
CA VAL A 203 12.27 -8.62 1.56
C VAL A 203 13.56 -8.71 0.72
N ALA A 204 14.54 -9.37 1.25
CA ALA A 204 15.81 -9.67 0.57
C ALA A 204 15.81 -11.10 0.02
N SER A 205 16.43 -11.32 -1.14
CA SER A 205 16.69 -12.65 -1.68
C SER A 205 18.17 -13.01 -1.54
N VAL A 206 18.48 -14.28 -1.29
CA VAL A 206 19.85 -14.76 -1.27
C VAL A 206 20.34 -14.98 -2.70
N PRO A 207 21.56 -14.51 -3.07
CA PRO A 207 22.16 -14.82 -4.37
C PRO A 207 22.38 -16.32 -4.56
N ALA A 208 22.33 -16.79 -5.80
CA ALA A 208 22.71 -18.16 -6.11
C ALA A 208 24.17 -18.41 -5.74
N GLY A 209 24.44 -19.55 -5.10
CA GLY A 209 25.78 -19.97 -4.70
C GLY A 209 26.28 -19.35 -3.39
N LEU A 210 25.54 -18.47 -2.74
CA LEU A 210 25.88 -17.94 -1.41
C LEU A 210 25.00 -18.56 -0.32
N GLY A 211 25.58 -18.73 0.87
CA GLY A 211 24.85 -19.15 2.07
C GLY A 211 23.96 -18.05 2.62
N THR A 212 22.79 -18.40 3.16
CA THR A 212 21.85 -17.43 3.76
C THR A 212 22.48 -16.68 4.95
N GLY A 213 23.23 -17.39 5.81
CA GLY A 213 23.86 -16.80 7.01
C GLY A 213 24.87 -15.70 6.67
N PRO A 214 25.92 -15.98 5.87
CA PRO A 214 26.87 -14.94 5.45
C PRO A 214 26.20 -13.76 4.73
N TRP A 215 25.27 -14.02 3.80
CA TRP A 215 24.55 -12.94 3.11
C TRP A 215 23.74 -12.07 4.06
N LEU A 216 23.08 -12.67 5.04
CA LEU A 216 22.37 -11.95 6.08
C LEU A 216 23.31 -11.08 6.92
N ALA A 217 24.40 -11.67 7.44
CA ALA A 217 25.29 -10.98 8.36
C ALA A 217 26.07 -9.85 7.70
N ASP A 218 26.65 -10.12 6.52
CA ASP A 218 27.62 -9.22 5.89
C ASP A 218 26.95 -8.16 5.01
N VAL A 219 25.72 -8.41 4.52
CA VAL A 219 25.07 -7.53 3.54
C VAL A 219 23.71 -7.05 4.01
N VAL A 220 22.78 -7.95 4.34
CA VAL A 220 21.38 -7.54 4.57
C VAL A 220 21.20 -6.85 5.92
N ALA A 221 21.84 -7.33 6.98
CA ALA A 221 21.73 -6.71 8.30
C ALA A 221 22.29 -5.27 8.32
N PRO A 222 23.52 -5.00 7.80
CA PRO A 222 24.02 -3.63 7.68
C PRO A 222 23.16 -2.73 6.76
N LEU A 223 22.62 -3.30 5.67
CA LEU A 223 21.73 -2.59 4.76
C LEU A 223 20.45 -2.13 5.46
N CYS A 224 19.91 -2.96 6.35
CA CYS A 224 18.67 -2.72 7.10
C CYS A 224 18.87 -1.96 8.42
N ASP A 225 20.09 -1.55 8.76
CA ASP A 225 20.42 -0.89 10.04
C ASP A 225 19.55 0.34 10.38
N GLN A 226 19.04 1.02 9.37
CA GLN A 226 18.18 2.22 9.50
C GLN A 226 16.68 1.92 9.55
N LEU A 227 16.26 0.64 9.58
CA LEU A 227 14.88 0.21 9.41
C LEU A 227 14.19 -0.38 10.66
N PRO A 228 14.89 -0.76 11.76
CA PRO A 228 14.19 -1.28 12.93
C PRO A 228 13.00 -0.41 13.33
N GLY A 229 11.82 -1.04 13.52
CA GLY A 229 10.58 -0.36 13.88
C GLY A 229 9.92 0.49 12.77
N LEU A 230 10.50 0.50 11.56
CA LEU A 230 9.96 1.25 10.41
C LEU A 230 9.48 0.34 9.27
N ALA A 231 9.85 -0.94 9.31
CA ALA A 231 9.50 -1.93 8.29
C ALA A 231 9.54 -3.34 8.87
N GLY A 232 8.72 -4.26 8.31
CA GLY A 232 8.95 -5.69 8.45
C GLY A 232 10.21 -6.09 7.68
N LEU A 233 11.06 -6.97 8.22
CA LEU A 233 12.37 -7.32 7.65
C LEU A 233 12.50 -8.83 7.45
N TYR A 234 12.65 -9.27 6.18
CA TYR A 234 12.73 -10.69 5.82
C TYR A 234 13.86 -10.98 4.85
N VAL A 235 14.47 -12.17 5.00
CA VAL A 235 15.42 -12.75 4.04
C VAL A 235 14.87 -14.11 3.60
N LEU A 236 14.63 -14.27 2.32
CA LEU A 236 14.16 -15.52 1.73
C LEU A 236 15.34 -16.45 1.48
N ASP A 237 15.31 -17.67 2.04
CA ASP A 237 16.20 -18.73 1.58
C ASP A 237 15.88 -19.13 0.13
N ALA A 238 16.64 -20.06 -0.45
CA ALA A 238 16.50 -20.44 -1.87
C ALA A 238 15.10 -21.00 -2.20
N ASP A 239 14.55 -21.82 -1.32
CA ASP A 239 13.25 -22.47 -1.50
C ASP A 239 12.10 -21.48 -1.27
N ALA A 240 12.20 -20.67 -0.20
CA ALA A 240 11.26 -19.59 0.07
C ALA A 240 11.22 -18.59 -1.11
N ARG A 241 12.37 -18.20 -1.66
CA ARG A 241 12.44 -17.32 -2.83
C ARG A 241 11.71 -17.91 -4.02
N THR A 242 11.92 -19.19 -4.30
CA THR A 242 11.25 -19.86 -5.43
C THR A 242 9.74 -19.87 -5.24
N ARG A 243 9.25 -20.29 -4.07
CA ARG A 243 7.81 -20.30 -3.73
C ARG A 243 7.21 -18.90 -3.73
N PHE A 244 7.91 -17.93 -3.14
CA PHE A 244 7.48 -16.53 -3.08
C PHE A 244 7.33 -15.90 -4.47
N ASN A 245 8.30 -16.12 -5.36
CA ASN A 245 8.27 -15.57 -6.71
C ASN A 245 7.20 -16.23 -7.60
N VAL A 246 6.83 -17.48 -7.32
CA VAL A 246 5.67 -18.14 -7.95
C VAL A 246 4.36 -17.52 -7.43
N ALA A 247 4.26 -17.29 -6.12
CA ALA A 247 3.07 -16.70 -5.51
C ALA A 247 2.85 -15.23 -5.91
N LEU A 248 3.94 -14.46 -6.09
CA LEU A 248 3.93 -13.03 -6.35
C LEU A 248 4.63 -12.67 -7.67
N GLU A 249 4.17 -13.20 -8.80
CA GLU A 249 4.80 -13.09 -10.12
C GLU A 249 5.25 -11.66 -10.49
N TYR A 250 4.37 -10.66 -10.31
CA TYR A 250 4.69 -9.26 -10.65
C TYR A 250 5.49 -8.52 -9.57
N HIS A 251 5.64 -9.15 -8.43
CA HIS A 251 6.29 -8.59 -7.24
C HIS A 251 7.52 -9.39 -6.84
N ALA A 252 8.03 -10.23 -7.71
CA ALA A 252 9.16 -11.11 -7.46
C ALA A 252 10.44 -10.37 -7.04
N VAL A 253 11.31 -11.06 -6.29
CA VAL A 253 12.63 -10.59 -5.89
C VAL A 253 13.69 -11.66 -6.19
N TYR A 254 14.76 -11.31 -6.92
CA TYR A 254 15.72 -12.26 -7.46
C TYR A 254 17.18 -11.83 -7.20
N GLY A 255 18.06 -12.80 -7.25
CA GLY A 255 19.50 -12.61 -7.46
C GLY A 255 20.23 -11.78 -6.42
N GLY A 256 19.81 -11.79 -5.17
CA GLY A 256 20.40 -10.96 -4.11
C GLY A 256 19.85 -9.53 -4.07
N ALA A 257 18.80 -9.22 -4.85
CA ALA A 257 18.10 -7.96 -4.76
C ALA A 257 17.29 -7.86 -3.47
N VAL A 258 17.02 -6.62 -3.07
CA VAL A 258 16.13 -6.27 -1.96
C VAL A 258 14.95 -5.47 -2.49
N ARG A 259 13.73 -5.84 -2.11
CA ARG A 259 12.52 -5.17 -2.53
C ARG A 259 11.73 -4.65 -1.34
N THR A 260 11.26 -3.40 -1.45
CA THR A 260 10.40 -2.76 -0.45
C THR A 260 8.95 -2.85 -0.90
N TYR A 261 8.14 -3.62 -0.18
CA TYR A 261 6.70 -3.74 -0.42
C TYR A 261 5.98 -2.68 0.39
N LEU A 262 5.48 -1.67 -0.30
CA LEU A 262 4.64 -0.62 0.31
C LEU A 262 3.30 -1.23 0.75
N PRO A 263 2.59 -0.66 1.72
CA PRO A 263 1.24 -1.11 2.10
C PRO A 263 0.29 -1.21 0.90
N GLU A 264 -0.74 -2.05 1.04
CA GLU A 264 -1.76 -2.29 0.02
C GLU A 264 -1.20 -2.97 -1.25
N VAL A 265 -0.45 -4.05 -1.10
CA VAL A 265 0.04 -4.86 -2.23
C VAL A 265 -1.14 -5.50 -2.97
N ASP A 266 -1.19 -5.31 -4.29
CA ASP A 266 -2.09 -6.01 -5.20
C ASP A 266 -1.29 -6.98 -6.09
N PRO A 267 -1.10 -8.24 -5.65
CA PRO A 267 -0.27 -9.19 -6.37
C PRO A 267 -0.77 -9.56 -7.76
N ALA A 268 -2.05 -9.29 -8.05
CA ALA A 268 -2.63 -9.50 -9.37
C ALA A 268 -2.33 -8.36 -10.34
N SER A 269 -1.76 -7.25 -9.87
CA SER A 269 -1.55 -6.05 -10.66
C SER A 269 -0.09 -5.85 -11.04
N ARG A 270 0.23 -5.99 -12.32
CA ARG A 270 1.55 -5.64 -12.86
C ARG A 270 1.90 -4.16 -12.63
N ARG A 271 0.90 -3.28 -12.62
CA ARG A 271 1.09 -1.85 -12.34
C ARG A 271 1.49 -1.64 -10.88
N ASP A 272 0.86 -2.36 -9.96
CA ASP A 272 1.22 -2.30 -8.54
C ASP A 272 2.64 -2.82 -8.31
N GLY A 273 3.05 -3.89 -8.99
CA GLY A 273 4.42 -4.38 -8.92
C GLY A 273 5.48 -3.31 -9.18
N ARG A 274 5.21 -2.35 -10.06
CA ARG A 274 6.14 -1.25 -10.36
C ARG A 274 6.21 -0.18 -9.27
N ARG A 275 5.22 -0.13 -8.37
CA ARG A 275 5.18 0.82 -7.24
C ARG A 275 6.17 0.45 -6.13
N HIS A 276 6.59 -0.79 -6.06
CA HIS A 276 7.44 -1.34 -5.00
C HIS A 276 8.92 -1.28 -5.41
N PRO A 277 9.73 -0.38 -4.81
CA PRO A 277 11.12 -0.20 -5.20
C PRO A 277 11.95 -1.47 -5.07
N VAL A 278 12.81 -1.71 -6.04
CA VAL A 278 13.79 -2.80 -6.04
C VAL A 278 15.19 -2.22 -6.00
N LEU A 279 16.00 -2.68 -5.08
CA LEU A 279 17.41 -2.39 -4.97
C LEU A 279 18.21 -3.59 -5.49
N ALA A 280 18.84 -3.43 -6.64
CA ALA A 280 19.58 -4.50 -7.29
C ALA A 280 20.88 -4.83 -6.53
N ARG A 281 21.31 -6.09 -6.60
CA ARG A 281 22.51 -6.61 -5.92
C ARG A 281 23.75 -5.79 -6.21
N ASN A 282 24.05 -5.52 -7.47
CA ASN A 282 25.24 -4.75 -7.87
C ASN A 282 25.31 -3.40 -7.17
N ARG A 283 24.16 -2.69 -7.07
CA ARG A 283 24.10 -1.39 -6.39
C ARG A 283 24.31 -1.50 -4.88
N ILE A 284 23.92 -2.62 -4.28
CA ILE A 284 24.14 -2.89 -2.87
C ILE A 284 25.63 -3.12 -2.61
N GLU A 285 26.30 -3.89 -3.47
CA GLU A 285 27.72 -4.26 -3.34
C GLU A 285 28.66 -3.09 -3.70
N GLU A 286 28.33 -2.28 -4.72
CA GLU A 286 29.14 -1.14 -5.18
C GLU A 286 29.08 0.04 -4.21
N GLU A 287 27.88 0.39 -3.69
CA GLU A 287 27.65 1.57 -2.86
C GLU A 287 26.83 1.24 -1.60
N PRO A 288 27.30 0.41 -0.64
CA PRO A 288 26.50 -0.09 0.48
C PRO A 288 25.82 1.00 1.32
N ARG A 289 26.57 2.08 1.64
CA ARG A 289 26.04 3.20 2.44
C ARG A 289 24.92 3.96 1.72
N ARG A 290 25.07 4.18 0.41
CA ARG A 290 24.06 4.82 -0.41
C ARG A 290 22.85 3.92 -0.59
N ALA A 291 23.06 2.62 -0.77
CA ALA A 291 22.02 1.60 -0.83
C ALA A 291 21.17 1.58 0.45
N ALA A 292 21.80 1.59 1.62
CA ALA A 292 21.11 1.68 2.91
C ALA A 292 20.29 2.98 3.05
N ALA A 293 20.88 4.11 2.63
CA ALA A 293 20.18 5.39 2.64
C ALA A 293 18.96 5.43 1.71
N LEU A 294 19.06 4.81 0.53
CA LEU A 294 17.94 4.68 -0.42
C LEU A 294 16.84 3.76 0.11
N LEU A 295 17.23 2.62 0.70
CA LEU A 295 16.30 1.66 1.28
C LEU A 295 15.49 2.28 2.42
N ALA A 296 16.11 3.10 3.27
CA ALA A 296 15.46 3.76 4.40
C ALA A 296 14.54 4.94 4.00
N ARG A 297 14.58 5.41 2.75
CA ARG A 297 13.85 6.61 2.32
C ARG A 297 12.34 6.45 2.45
N GLU A 298 11.75 5.43 1.83
CA GLU A 298 10.31 5.22 1.82
C GLU A 298 9.76 4.82 3.21
N PRO A 299 10.39 3.91 3.99
CA PRO A 299 9.94 3.63 5.35
C PRO A 299 9.89 4.88 6.24
N ARG A 300 10.90 5.74 6.19
CA ARG A 300 10.92 6.98 6.97
C ARG A 300 9.88 8.00 6.50
N ARG A 301 9.69 8.13 5.18
CA ARG A 301 8.67 9.01 4.61
C ARG A 301 7.27 8.57 5.07
N LEU A 302 6.95 7.29 4.95
CA LEU A 302 5.67 6.74 5.38
C LEU A 302 5.45 6.91 6.89
N ALA A 303 6.48 6.67 7.71
CA ALA A 303 6.40 6.87 9.16
C ALA A 303 6.16 8.33 9.55
N ALA A 304 6.63 9.29 8.73
CA ALA A 304 6.45 10.73 8.97
C ALA A 304 5.08 11.26 8.50
N GLU A 305 4.59 10.75 7.35
CA GLU A 305 3.40 11.28 6.66
C GLU A 305 2.10 10.60 7.09
N ARG A 306 2.15 9.38 7.62
CA ARG A 306 0.93 8.65 7.99
C ARG A 306 0.23 9.27 9.21
N PRO A 307 -1.12 9.37 9.15
CA PRO A 307 -1.90 9.78 10.31
C PRO A 307 -1.68 8.83 11.49
N LEU A 308 -1.71 9.39 12.69
CA LEU A 308 -1.65 8.59 13.90
C LEU A 308 -2.90 7.71 14.03
N PRO A 309 -2.77 6.51 14.60
CA PRO A 309 -3.92 5.76 15.07
C PRO A 309 -4.78 6.62 16.01
N PRO A 310 -6.12 6.48 15.96
CA PRO A 310 -7.01 7.33 16.77
C PRO A 310 -6.66 7.37 18.26
N VAL A 311 -6.26 6.24 18.85
CA VAL A 311 -5.81 6.16 20.25
C VAL A 311 -4.61 7.07 20.51
N LEU A 312 -3.59 7.03 19.66
CA LEU A 312 -2.40 7.89 19.79
C LEU A 312 -2.67 9.35 19.42
N ALA A 313 -3.63 9.61 18.54
CA ALA A 313 -4.04 10.97 18.18
C ALA A 313 -4.78 11.67 19.33
N SER A 314 -5.37 10.90 20.25
CA SER A 314 -6.08 11.39 21.44
C SER A 314 -5.16 11.59 22.65
N VAL A 315 -3.85 11.42 22.51
CA VAL A 315 -2.89 11.75 23.58
C VAL A 315 -2.74 13.26 23.68
N PRO A 316 -3.01 13.88 24.86
CA PRO A 316 -2.91 15.32 25.03
C PRO A 316 -1.54 15.89 24.68
N VAL A 317 -1.49 17.16 24.32
CA VAL A 317 -0.22 17.88 24.11
C VAL A 317 0.53 17.95 25.43
N LEU A 318 1.84 17.64 25.41
CA LEU A 318 2.68 17.71 26.61
C LEU A 318 2.74 19.15 27.15
N ARG A 319 2.22 19.34 28.35
CA ARG A 319 2.30 20.61 29.12
C ARG A 319 3.45 20.53 30.12
N VAL A 320 4.56 21.16 29.77
CA VAL A 320 5.74 21.19 30.65
C VAL A 320 5.69 22.43 31.49
N PRO A 321 5.93 22.37 32.82
CA PRO A 321 6.05 23.56 33.66
C PRO A 321 7.13 24.51 33.13
N ARG A 322 6.83 25.78 33.00
CA ARG A 322 7.85 26.79 32.68
C ARG A 322 8.79 26.90 33.85
N THR A 323 10.04 26.55 33.67
CA THR A 323 11.07 26.95 34.64
C THR A 323 11.31 28.44 34.49
N ALA A 324 11.43 29.16 35.61
CA ALA A 324 11.54 30.62 35.71
C ALA A 324 12.74 31.26 34.99
N ALA A 325 13.49 30.51 34.15
CA ALA A 325 14.70 30.95 33.46
C ALA A 325 14.55 31.00 31.91
N GLU A 326 13.37 30.72 31.34
CA GLU A 326 13.17 30.98 29.90
C GLU A 326 12.55 32.37 29.71
N PRO A 327 13.23 33.32 29.01
CA PRO A 327 12.64 34.63 28.74
C PRO A 327 11.37 34.48 27.94
N ASP A 328 10.33 35.15 28.37
CA ASP A 328 9.01 35.18 27.76
C ASP A 328 9.10 35.63 26.29
N ARG A 329 9.05 34.68 25.38
CA ARG A 329 8.80 34.97 23.94
C ARG A 329 7.30 35.09 23.72
N THR A 330 6.74 36.19 24.24
CA THR A 330 5.40 36.61 23.82
C THR A 330 5.46 36.91 22.31
N PRO A 331 4.65 36.30 21.46
CA PRO A 331 4.53 36.77 20.09
C PRO A 331 4.02 38.22 20.13
N PRO A 332 4.59 39.16 19.36
CA PRO A 332 4.12 40.52 19.34
C PRO A 332 2.64 40.52 18.94
N GLY A 333 1.81 41.06 19.87
CA GLY A 333 0.39 41.24 19.63
C GLY A 333 0.17 42.15 18.39
N PRO A 334 -0.93 42.00 17.64
CA PRO A 334 -1.25 42.89 16.55
C PRO A 334 -1.61 44.26 17.09
N GLY A 335 -0.69 45.23 16.99
CA GLY A 335 -1.00 46.61 17.29
C GLY A 335 0.00 47.41 18.14
N ALA A 336 1.27 47.45 17.78
CA ALA A 336 2.15 48.54 18.24
C ALA A 336 2.59 49.35 17.00
N PRO A 337 2.47 50.71 17.01
CA PRO A 337 2.87 51.54 15.91
C PRO A 337 4.39 51.53 15.79
N VAL A 338 4.88 51.19 14.61
CA VAL A 338 6.31 51.28 14.23
C VAL A 338 6.67 52.77 14.23
N ALA A 339 7.50 53.19 15.17
CA ALA A 339 8.09 54.53 15.19
C ALA A 339 8.95 54.72 13.92
N ALA A 340 8.59 55.75 13.17
CA ALA A 340 9.32 56.18 11.96
C ALA A 340 10.65 56.84 12.36
N HIS A 341 11.73 56.05 12.40
CA HIS A 341 13.09 56.55 12.38
C HIS A 341 13.86 55.78 11.32
N GLY A 342 14.22 56.48 10.23
CA GLY A 342 15.03 55.89 9.17
C GLY A 342 14.77 56.42 7.75
N ARG A 343 14.50 57.71 7.62
CA ARG A 343 14.28 58.36 6.31
C ARG A 343 15.41 59.28 5.88
N GLU A 344 16.63 59.08 6.32
CA GLU A 344 17.74 59.93 5.94
C GLU A 344 19.00 59.26 5.36
N GLU A 345 18.97 57.94 5.08
CA GLU A 345 20.19 57.28 4.54
C GLU A 345 19.95 56.53 3.21
N ARG A 346 18.99 56.99 2.42
CA ARG A 346 18.74 56.45 1.06
C ARG A 346 18.97 57.45 -0.08
N GLU A 347 19.61 58.60 0.16
CA GLU A 347 19.78 59.61 -0.85
C GLU A 347 21.24 59.86 -1.31
N ARG A 348 22.15 58.95 -1.06
CA ARG A 348 23.54 59.07 -1.55
C ARG A 348 24.08 57.80 -2.17
N ILE A 349 23.43 57.22 -3.18
CA ILE A 349 24.16 56.47 -4.22
C ILE A 349 23.21 56.43 -5.45
N ALA A 350 23.32 57.45 -6.28
CA ALA A 350 22.83 57.46 -7.66
C ALA A 350 23.98 57.83 -8.59
N HIS A 351 24.35 56.86 -9.40
CA HIS A 351 24.97 56.92 -10.72
C HIS A 351 26.30 57.74 -10.94
N PRO A 352 27.22 57.31 -11.81
CA PRO A 352 26.98 57.00 -13.22
C PRO A 352 27.88 55.92 -13.85
N GLY A 353 27.50 55.50 -15.07
CA GLY A 353 28.46 54.97 -16.03
C GLY A 353 27.93 53.85 -16.93
N ARG A 354 27.38 54.25 -18.08
CA ARG A 354 27.24 53.38 -19.26
C ARG A 354 28.63 52.94 -19.74
N HIS A 355 28.77 51.67 -20.15
CA HIS A 355 29.39 51.39 -21.47
C HIS A 355 29.03 49.95 -21.92
N GLU A 356 28.77 49.88 -23.20
CA GLU A 356 28.45 48.78 -24.09
C GLU A 356 29.52 47.68 -24.12
N GLY A 357 29.10 46.44 -24.40
CA GLY A 357 30.03 45.37 -24.75
C GLY A 357 29.33 44.03 -24.99
N ARG A 358 28.60 43.96 -26.09
CA ARG A 358 28.11 42.75 -26.76
C ARG A 358 29.25 41.79 -27.05
N ARG A 359 29.15 40.52 -26.59
CA ARG A 359 29.72 39.34 -27.28
C ARG A 359 28.95 38.09 -26.91
N GLU A 360 28.23 37.61 -27.90
CA GLU A 360 27.69 36.25 -28.03
C GLU A 360 28.83 35.24 -28.00
N ARG A 361 28.67 34.16 -27.24
CA ARG A 361 29.36 32.89 -27.51
C ARG A 361 28.37 31.73 -27.42
N HIS A 362 28.07 31.20 -28.59
CA HIS A 362 27.52 29.87 -28.80
C HIS A 362 28.41 28.83 -28.13
N HIS A 363 27.82 27.88 -27.42
CA HIS A 363 28.43 26.59 -27.14
C HIS A 363 27.56 25.49 -27.71
N GLU A 364 28.10 24.90 -28.80
CA GLU A 364 27.59 23.73 -29.49
C GLU A 364 27.58 22.48 -28.55
N ARG A 365 26.54 21.66 -28.73
CA ARG A 365 26.46 20.28 -28.25
C ARG A 365 27.30 19.38 -29.15
N PRO A 366 28.14 18.45 -28.66
CA PRO A 366 28.74 17.42 -29.49
C PRO A 366 27.77 16.25 -29.74
N LYS A 367 27.66 15.87 -30.99
CA LYS A 367 26.98 14.64 -31.49
C LYS A 367 27.86 13.40 -31.24
N PRO A 368 27.28 12.18 -31.06
CA PRO A 368 28.07 10.97 -30.92
C PRO A 368 28.65 10.52 -32.26
N LYS A 369 29.93 10.14 -32.25
CA LYS A 369 30.66 9.52 -33.35
C LYS A 369 30.25 8.07 -33.54
N VAL A 370 29.86 7.75 -34.77
CA VAL A 370 29.77 6.39 -35.34
C VAL A 370 31.18 5.99 -35.78
N LEU A 371 31.62 4.78 -35.43
CA LEU A 371 32.81 4.15 -36.01
C LEU A 371 32.40 2.84 -36.67
N PRO A 372 33.06 2.48 -37.80
CA PRO A 372 32.58 1.49 -38.76
C PRO A 372 33.06 0.06 -38.47
N GLY A 373 32.40 -0.86 -39.16
CA GLY A 373 32.45 -2.28 -39.05
C GLY A 373 33.82 -2.96 -39.29
N GLY A 374 33.92 -4.14 -38.73
CA GLY A 374 34.93 -5.14 -39.04
C GLY A 374 34.27 -6.51 -39.14
N ALA A 375 34.21 -7.03 -40.37
CA ALA A 375 33.80 -8.38 -40.67
C ALA A 375 34.92 -9.36 -40.33
N VAL A 376 34.60 -10.51 -39.71
CA VAL A 376 35.38 -11.73 -39.84
C VAL A 376 34.43 -12.95 -39.87
N THR A 377 34.59 -13.65 -40.91
CA THR A 377 34.09 -14.93 -41.40
C THR A 377 34.38 -16.11 -40.48
N GLY A 378 33.49 -17.12 -40.53
CA GLY A 378 33.97 -18.50 -40.37
C GLY A 378 33.02 -19.52 -39.76
N ARG A 379 32.26 -20.23 -40.60
CA ARG A 379 32.09 -21.68 -40.73
C ARG A 379 31.51 -22.50 -39.57
N ALA A 380 30.32 -23.05 -39.80
CA ALA A 380 29.95 -24.42 -40.19
C ALA A 380 29.77 -25.39 -38.99
N ALA A 381 28.67 -26.04 -38.78
CA ALA A 381 28.00 -27.14 -39.43
C ALA A 381 26.76 -27.56 -38.62
N GLY A 382 25.69 -27.92 -39.29
CA GLY A 382 24.46 -28.54 -38.76
C GLY A 382 24.65 -30.04 -38.47
N PRO A 383 23.64 -30.91 -38.46
CA PRO A 383 22.26 -30.78 -38.94
C PRO A 383 21.18 -31.47 -38.09
N GLY A 384 19.95 -31.36 -38.45
CA GLY A 384 19.00 -32.48 -38.36
C GLY A 384 17.61 -32.14 -37.86
N GLN A 385 16.73 -32.13 -38.80
CA GLN A 385 15.44 -32.88 -38.91
C GLN A 385 14.33 -32.40 -37.98
N GLY A 386 13.17 -32.07 -38.40
CA GLY A 386 12.45 -32.39 -39.63
C GLY A 386 10.98 -32.53 -39.31
N CYS A 387 10.21 -32.04 -40.22
CA CYS A 387 8.90 -32.51 -40.67
C CYS A 387 7.67 -31.82 -40.02
N VAL A 388 6.61 -31.45 -40.70
CA VAL A 388 6.16 -31.37 -42.08
C VAL A 388 4.88 -30.55 -42.09
N SER A 389 4.77 -29.64 -43.00
CA SER A 389 3.56 -28.91 -43.37
C SER A 389 2.73 -29.72 -44.38
N VAL A 390 1.42 -29.60 -44.33
CA VAL A 390 0.50 -29.73 -45.49
C VAL A 390 -0.63 -28.76 -45.25
N GLY A 391 -0.92 -27.78 -45.90
CA GLY A 391 -1.07 -27.21 -47.18
C GLY A 391 -2.23 -27.74 -48.03
N ARG A 392 -3.25 -26.86 -48.28
CA ARG A 392 -3.99 -26.67 -49.58
C ARG A 392 -5.24 -25.82 -49.28
N LEU A 393 -5.39 -24.63 -49.78
CA LEU A 393 -5.76 -24.16 -51.14
C LEU A 393 -7.05 -24.73 -51.70
N CYS A 394 -8.03 -23.81 -51.90
CA CYS A 394 -8.82 -23.55 -53.13
C CYS A 394 -9.71 -22.33 -52.80
N ALA A 395 -9.63 -21.16 -53.30
CA ALA A 395 -9.83 -20.62 -54.64
C ALA A 395 -11.28 -20.74 -55.16
N THR A 396 -11.84 -19.62 -55.37
CA THR A 396 -12.40 -18.79 -56.44
C THR A 396 -13.93 -18.83 -56.40
N THR A 397 -14.70 -17.81 -56.66
CA THR A 397 -14.87 -16.73 -57.63
C THR A 397 -16.08 -15.92 -57.17
N GLY A 398 -16.20 -14.66 -57.19
CA GLY A 398 -16.37 -13.75 -58.29
C GLY A 398 -17.73 -13.05 -58.24
N GLY A 399 -17.80 -11.74 -58.40
CA GLY A 399 -19.02 -11.10 -58.83
C GLY A 399 -19.38 -9.75 -58.22
N ALA A 400 -18.95 -8.74 -58.82
CA ALA A 400 -19.22 -7.32 -58.89
C ALA A 400 -20.64 -6.80 -58.59
N GLY A 401 -20.71 -5.54 -58.11
CA GLY A 401 -21.89 -4.69 -58.23
C GLY A 401 -22.01 -3.61 -57.15
N ALA A 402 -21.36 -2.47 -57.32
CA ALA A 402 -21.86 -1.22 -56.79
C ALA A 402 -22.85 -0.63 -57.81
N PRO A 403 -23.77 0.32 -57.50
CA PRO A 403 -23.42 1.65 -57.02
C PRO A 403 -24.45 2.44 -56.12
N THR A 404 -23.98 3.58 -55.65
CA THR A 404 -24.64 4.89 -55.37
C THR A 404 -25.52 5.10 -54.16
N ALA A 405 -25.06 6.08 -53.38
CA ALA A 405 -25.83 6.89 -52.43
C ALA A 405 -26.83 7.84 -53.17
N PRO A 406 -27.86 8.37 -52.50
CA PRO A 406 -27.71 9.72 -51.94
C PRO A 406 -28.48 10.07 -50.61
N THR A 407 -27.86 10.97 -49.90
CA THR A 407 -28.35 12.18 -49.16
C THR A 407 -29.70 12.22 -48.42
N GLY A 408 -29.62 12.63 -47.12
CA GLY A 408 -30.44 13.64 -46.53
C GLY A 408 -31.32 13.22 -45.33
N PRO A 409 -31.56 14.12 -44.35
CA PRO A 409 -31.83 13.74 -42.98
C PRO A 409 -33.30 13.65 -42.63
N ALA A 410 -33.69 12.68 -41.78
CA ALA A 410 -35.01 12.72 -41.14
C ALA A 410 -34.88 12.29 -39.67
N ARG A 411 -35.10 13.23 -38.79
CA ARG A 411 -35.51 13.00 -37.40
C ARG A 411 -36.70 12.04 -37.39
N ARG A 412 -36.56 10.92 -36.67
CA ARG A 412 -37.74 10.17 -36.23
C ARG A 412 -37.53 9.67 -34.79
N SER A 413 -38.46 10.13 -33.98
CA SER A 413 -38.87 9.68 -32.66
C SER A 413 -38.72 8.20 -32.46
N GLY A 414 -38.03 7.80 -31.35
CA GLY A 414 -37.81 6.43 -30.95
C GLY A 414 -39.12 5.71 -30.62
N ARG A 415 -39.48 4.76 -31.44
CA ARG A 415 -40.35 3.67 -31.04
C ARG A 415 -39.52 2.70 -30.18
N ARG A 416 -39.88 2.62 -28.90
CA ARG A 416 -39.49 1.50 -28.04
C ARG A 416 -39.94 0.21 -28.72
N ARG A 417 -39.01 -0.62 -29.18
CA ARG A 417 -39.32 -2.00 -29.57
C ARG A 417 -39.49 -2.81 -28.29
N ALA A 418 -40.61 -3.49 -28.21
CA ALA A 418 -40.95 -4.45 -27.17
C ALA A 418 -39.88 -5.51 -27.07
N GLY A 419 -39.42 -5.79 -25.84
CA GLY A 419 -38.59 -6.93 -25.50
C GLY A 419 -39.39 -8.25 -25.66
N PRO A 420 -38.73 -9.41 -25.62
CA PRO A 420 -39.36 -10.70 -25.80
C PRO A 420 -40.47 -10.93 -24.79
N PRO A 421 -41.55 -11.66 -25.16
CA PRO A 421 -42.70 -11.87 -24.29
C PRO A 421 -42.34 -12.79 -23.13
N GLY A 422 -42.21 -12.20 -21.90
CA GLY A 422 -41.90 -12.93 -20.67
C GLY A 422 -41.55 -12.07 -19.47
N ALA A 423 -41.10 -10.84 -19.64
CA ALA A 423 -40.68 -9.98 -18.52
C ALA A 423 -41.90 -9.34 -17.82
N ARG A 424 -42.48 -10.06 -16.87
CA ARG A 424 -43.39 -9.51 -15.85
C ARG A 424 -42.57 -9.01 -14.66
N GLY A 425 -42.01 -7.80 -14.76
CA GLY A 425 -41.32 -7.13 -13.64
C GLY A 425 -40.21 -6.20 -14.14
N GLY A 426 -40.04 -5.04 -13.51
CA GLY A 426 -38.91 -4.13 -13.74
C GLY A 426 -37.57 -4.78 -13.34
N VAL A 427 -36.46 -4.09 -13.58
CA VAL A 427 -35.11 -4.53 -13.12
C VAL A 427 -35.10 -4.56 -11.58
N PRO A 428 -34.65 -5.65 -10.92
CA PRO A 428 -34.65 -5.76 -9.47
C PRO A 428 -33.81 -4.66 -8.81
N LEU A 429 -34.32 -4.14 -7.69
CA LEU A 429 -33.69 -3.07 -6.91
C LEU A 429 -33.00 -3.59 -5.64
N SER A 430 -33.18 -4.88 -5.33
CA SER A 430 -32.55 -5.56 -4.19
C SER A 430 -32.04 -6.94 -4.60
N PHE A 431 -31.10 -7.48 -3.84
CA PHE A 431 -30.68 -8.87 -4.00
C PHE A 431 -31.73 -9.87 -3.56
N THR A 432 -32.59 -9.51 -2.62
CA THR A 432 -33.77 -10.30 -2.24
C THR A 432 -34.68 -10.51 -3.44
N GLU A 433 -35.02 -9.45 -4.17
CA GLU A 433 -35.83 -9.54 -5.39
C GLU A 433 -35.12 -10.30 -6.51
N LEU A 434 -33.81 -10.04 -6.70
CA LEU A 434 -32.97 -10.72 -7.69
C LEU A 434 -32.94 -12.22 -7.45
N MET A 435 -32.70 -12.66 -6.20
CA MET A 435 -32.60 -14.08 -5.86
C MET A 435 -33.91 -14.81 -6.08
N ALA A 436 -35.06 -14.16 -5.80
CA ALA A 436 -36.39 -14.73 -6.07
C ALA A 436 -36.67 -14.92 -7.57
N ARG A 437 -35.97 -14.19 -8.44
CA ARG A 437 -36.17 -14.18 -9.89
C ARG A 437 -35.08 -14.88 -10.70
N LEU A 438 -34.12 -15.58 -10.04
CA LEU A 438 -33.06 -16.33 -10.72
C LEU A 438 -33.60 -17.41 -11.68
N GLY A 439 -34.81 -17.93 -11.42
CA GLY A 439 -35.47 -18.89 -12.32
C GLY A 439 -35.82 -18.33 -13.71
N GLU A 440 -35.73 -17.01 -13.93
CA GLU A 440 -35.90 -16.40 -15.26
C GLU A 440 -34.71 -16.66 -16.21
N PHE A 441 -33.61 -17.26 -15.70
CA PHE A 441 -32.39 -17.58 -16.45
C PHE A 441 -32.25 -19.12 -16.61
N PRO A 442 -32.86 -19.76 -17.60
CA PRO A 442 -32.93 -21.21 -17.69
C PRO A 442 -31.58 -21.92 -17.89
N LEU A 443 -30.57 -21.25 -18.44
CA LEU A 443 -29.23 -21.82 -18.61
C LEU A 443 -28.24 -21.41 -17.50
N LEU A 444 -28.68 -20.61 -16.53
CA LEU A 444 -27.91 -20.28 -15.34
C LEU A 444 -28.42 -21.07 -14.15
N THR A 445 -27.53 -21.70 -13.40
CA THR A 445 -27.86 -22.43 -12.19
C THR A 445 -27.13 -21.84 -11.01
N PHE A 446 -27.86 -21.28 -10.03
CA PHE A 446 -27.23 -20.80 -8.79
C PHE A 446 -27.00 -21.97 -7.84
N THR A 447 -25.74 -22.18 -7.46
CA THR A 447 -25.31 -23.30 -6.59
C THR A 447 -24.74 -22.82 -5.25
N GLY A 448 -24.59 -21.51 -5.08
CA GLY A 448 -23.97 -20.90 -3.91
C GLY A 448 -24.92 -20.74 -2.70
N ASP A 449 -24.40 -20.13 -1.62
CA ASP A 449 -25.21 -19.74 -0.47
C ASP A 449 -25.86 -18.38 -0.72
N GLN A 450 -27.21 -18.35 -0.63
CA GLN A 450 -28.00 -17.12 -0.81
C GLN A 450 -27.73 -16.07 0.28
N LYS A 451 -27.27 -16.48 1.47
CA LYS A 451 -26.99 -15.55 2.58
C LYS A 451 -26.00 -14.47 2.20
N ALA A 452 -24.95 -14.83 1.44
CA ALA A 452 -23.95 -13.87 1.00
C ALA A 452 -24.52 -12.80 0.05
N ALA A 453 -25.47 -13.17 -0.80
CA ALA A 453 -26.16 -12.24 -1.69
C ALA A 453 -27.15 -11.34 -0.93
N LEU A 454 -27.93 -11.92 -0.02
CA LEU A 454 -28.93 -11.19 0.77
C LEU A 454 -28.28 -10.17 1.73
N ALA A 455 -27.11 -10.49 2.29
CA ALA A 455 -26.36 -9.57 3.13
C ALA A 455 -25.93 -8.28 2.40
N LEU A 456 -25.91 -8.27 1.05
CA LEU A 456 -25.62 -7.05 0.28
C LEU A 456 -26.73 -6.00 0.39
N ASP A 457 -27.97 -6.42 0.67
CA ASP A 457 -29.09 -5.48 0.86
C ASP A 457 -28.97 -4.70 2.17
N GLU A 458 -28.30 -5.27 3.19
CA GLU A 458 -28.05 -4.59 4.48
C GLU A 458 -27.02 -3.46 4.35
N LEU A 459 -26.13 -3.54 3.36
CA LEU A 459 -25.05 -2.57 3.15
C LEU A 459 -25.51 -1.28 2.44
N ARG A 460 -26.73 -1.17 1.99
CA ARG A 460 -27.51 -0.02 1.42
C ARG A 460 -26.74 1.19 0.88
N CYS A 461 -25.54 1.01 0.32
CA CYS A 461 -24.67 2.15 -0.04
C CYS A 461 -24.94 2.77 -1.42
N ASP A 462 -25.78 2.18 -2.30
CA ASP A 462 -25.86 2.59 -3.73
C ASP A 462 -27.26 2.61 -4.36
N GLY A 463 -28.32 2.60 -3.56
CA GLY A 463 -29.70 2.72 -4.07
C GLY A 463 -30.13 1.62 -5.07
N GLY A 464 -29.61 0.38 -4.92
CA GLY A 464 -29.94 -0.75 -5.78
C GLY A 464 -29.09 -0.86 -7.05
N GLY A 465 -28.05 -0.06 -7.20
CA GLY A 465 -27.16 -0.10 -8.37
C GLY A 465 -26.43 -1.43 -8.52
N TRP A 466 -26.07 -2.07 -7.41
CA TRP A 466 -25.44 -3.40 -7.42
C TRP A 466 -26.40 -4.51 -7.88
N ALA A 467 -27.63 -4.51 -7.40
CA ALA A 467 -28.64 -5.48 -7.82
C ALA A 467 -28.95 -5.34 -9.32
N ARG A 468 -29.12 -4.11 -9.82
CA ARG A 468 -29.28 -3.82 -11.25
C ARG A 468 -28.12 -4.31 -12.10
N LEU A 469 -26.88 -4.00 -11.70
CA LEU A 469 -25.70 -4.40 -12.46
C LEU A 469 -25.48 -5.93 -12.42
N THR A 470 -25.85 -6.58 -11.33
CA THR A 470 -25.85 -8.05 -11.24
C THR A 470 -26.87 -8.64 -12.19
N TRP A 471 -28.06 -8.06 -12.25
CA TRP A 471 -29.12 -8.46 -13.18
C TRP A 471 -28.68 -8.31 -14.63
N ASP A 472 -28.08 -7.17 -14.99
CA ASP A 472 -27.51 -6.95 -16.32
C ASP A 472 -26.44 -8.00 -16.67
N GLY A 473 -25.59 -8.35 -15.70
CA GLY A 473 -24.58 -9.40 -15.86
C GLY A 473 -25.18 -10.78 -16.07
N LEU A 474 -26.24 -11.15 -15.32
CA LEU A 474 -26.96 -12.41 -15.47
C LEU A 474 -27.70 -12.48 -16.83
N THR A 475 -28.32 -11.39 -17.25
CA THR A 475 -28.95 -11.30 -18.57
C THR A 475 -27.94 -11.54 -19.69
N ALA A 476 -26.80 -10.86 -19.64
CA ALA A 476 -25.74 -11.05 -20.65
C ALA A 476 -25.14 -12.46 -20.60
N LEU A 477 -24.96 -13.08 -19.40
CA LEU A 477 -24.51 -14.45 -19.24
C LEU A 477 -25.50 -15.46 -19.82
N GLN A 478 -26.82 -15.24 -19.63
CA GLN A 478 -27.86 -16.09 -20.21
C GLN A 478 -27.80 -16.08 -21.75
N GLU A 479 -27.75 -14.89 -22.36
CA GLU A 479 -27.68 -14.76 -23.82
C GLU A 479 -26.37 -15.35 -24.39
N TYR A 480 -25.26 -15.17 -23.68
CA TYR A 480 -24.00 -15.82 -23.98
C TYR A 480 -24.12 -17.35 -23.91
N ALA A 481 -24.70 -17.89 -22.83
CA ALA A 481 -24.90 -19.33 -22.67
C ALA A 481 -25.74 -19.92 -23.80
N GLU A 482 -26.82 -19.23 -24.19
CA GLU A 482 -27.64 -19.61 -25.34
C GLU A 482 -26.86 -19.69 -26.65
N ALA A 483 -25.98 -18.70 -26.89
CA ALA A 483 -25.10 -18.70 -28.07
C ALA A 483 -24.01 -19.76 -27.94
N ALA A 484 -23.41 -19.97 -26.76
CA ALA A 484 -22.37 -20.97 -26.52
C ALA A 484 -22.87 -22.40 -26.72
N VAL A 485 -24.04 -22.74 -26.22
CA VAL A 485 -24.68 -24.03 -26.42
C VAL A 485 -24.97 -24.30 -27.91
N ARG A 486 -25.28 -23.26 -28.70
CA ARG A 486 -25.44 -23.36 -30.15
C ARG A 486 -24.13 -23.31 -30.94
N GLY A 487 -22.97 -23.21 -30.29
CA GLY A 487 -21.66 -23.04 -30.96
C GLY A 487 -21.46 -21.68 -31.61
N GLN A 488 -22.24 -20.66 -31.25
CA GLN A 488 -22.26 -19.33 -31.87
C GLN A 488 -21.64 -18.21 -31.03
N ALA A 489 -21.11 -18.52 -29.83
CA ALA A 489 -20.58 -17.49 -28.93
C ALA A 489 -19.28 -16.81 -29.40
N GLY A 490 -18.51 -17.47 -30.28
CA GLY A 490 -17.27 -16.92 -30.84
C GLY A 490 -16.13 -16.72 -29.88
N GLY A 491 -16.21 -17.32 -28.68
CA GLY A 491 -15.19 -17.26 -27.63
C GLY A 491 -15.76 -17.30 -26.21
N ASP A 492 -14.97 -16.84 -25.23
CA ASP A 492 -15.40 -16.76 -23.81
C ASP A 492 -16.35 -15.57 -23.55
N PHE A 493 -16.95 -15.54 -22.38
CA PHE A 493 -17.89 -14.47 -22.00
C PHE A 493 -17.29 -13.05 -22.11
N LYS A 494 -16.00 -12.88 -21.82
CA LYS A 494 -15.37 -11.56 -21.96
C LYS A 494 -15.25 -11.16 -23.44
N GLN A 495 -14.91 -12.08 -24.34
CA GLN A 495 -14.90 -11.83 -25.78
C GLN A 495 -16.31 -11.54 -26.31
N TRP A 496 -17.32 -12.25 -25.80
CA TRP A 496 -18.73 -11.94 -26.06
C TRP A 496 -19.08 -10.50 -25.67
N CYS A 497 -18.69 -10.04 -24.47
CA CYS A 497 -18.91 -8.66 -24.05
C CYS A 497 -18.16 -7.64 -24.91
N GLU A 498 -16.97 -7.99 -25.44
CA GLU A 498 -16.18 -7.13 -26.35
C GLU A 498 -16.83 -7.01 -27.73
N ARG A 499 -17.58 -8.02 -28.17
CA ARG A 499 -18.20 -8.13 -29.51
C ARG A 499 -19.68 -8.49 -29.41
N THR A 500 -20.40 -7.95 -28.45
CA THR A 500 -21.81 -8.27 -28.22
C THR A 500 -22.63 -8.18 -29.52
N PRO A 501 -23.30 -9.25 -29.94
CA PRO A 501 -24.10 -9.25 -31.17
C PRO A 501 -25.24 -8.22 -31.10
N ALA A 502 -25.69 -7.77 -32.29
CA ALA A 502 -26.80 -6.84 -32.38
C ALA A 502 -28.09 -7.47 -31.81
N GLY A 503 -28.74 -6.76 -30.90
CA GLY A 503 -29.95 -7.23 -30.23
C GLY A 503 -29.73 -7.91 -28.88
N CYS A 504 -28.50 -8.29 -28.54
CA CYS A 504 -28.13 -8.83 -27.24
C CYS A 504 -27.82 -7.75 -26.20
N HIS A 505 -27.96 -8.12 -24.93
CA HIS A 505 -27.72 -7.24 -23.80
C HIS A 505 -26.22 -6.93 -23.64
N ARG A 506 -25.88 -5.65 -23.61
CA ARG A 506 -24.50 -5.21 -23.49
C ARG A 506 -24.05 -5.16 -22.03
N PHE A 507 -23.01 -5.94 -21.70
CA PHE A 507 -22.33 -5.84 -20.40
C PHE A 507 -20.92 -5.29 -20.58
N PRO A 508 -20.43 -4.37 -19.70
CA PRO A 508 -19.11 -3.76 -19.88
C PRO A 508 -17.97 -4.79 -19.83
N PRO A 509 -17.13 -4.96 -20.88
CA PRO A 509 -16.05 -5.96 -20.91
C PRO A 509 -15.04 -5.84 -19.80
N ARG A 510 -14.79 -4.60 -19.31
CA ARG A 510 -13.89 -4.32 -18.16
C ARG A 510 -14.38 -4.93 -16.85
N LYS A 511 -15.66 -5.28 -16.76
CA LYS A 511 -16.29 -5.90 -15.59
C LYS A 511 -16.33 -7.42 -15.67
N ALA A 512 -16.14 -8.00 -16.86
CA ALA A 512 -16.01 -9.45 -17.07
C ALA A 512 -14.54 -9.87 -16.92
N VAL A 513 -14.26 -10.75 -15.97
CA VAL A 513 -12.91 -11.24 -15.64
C VAL A 513 -12.85 -12.73 -15.95
N ARG A 514 -11.87 -13.15 -16.77
CA ARG A 514 -11.71 -14.54 -17.25
C ARG A 514 -11.32 -15.53 -16.17
N GLY A 515 -10.64 -15.07 -15.13
CA GLY A 515 -10.17 -15.94 -14.07
C GLY A 515 -9.37 -15.19 -13.03
N GLU A 516 -8.97 -15.90 -12.02
CA GLU A 516 -8.15 -15.37 -10.94
C GLU A 516 -6.66 -15.35 -11.30
N SER A 517 -5.87 -14.56 -10.56
CA SER A 517 -4.43 -14.50 -10.72
C SER A 517 -3.76 -15.81 -10.29
N ARG A 518 -2.52 -16.05 -10.77
CA ARG A 518 -1.70 -17.17 -10.30
C ARG A 518 -1.52 -17.16 -8.79
N THR A 519 -1.46 -16.00 -8.17
CA THR A 519 -1.38 -15.83 -6.72
C THR A 519 -2.57 -16.46 -5.99
N VAL A 520 -3.80 -16.23 -6.48
CA VAL A 520 -5.00 -16.86 -5.91
C VAL A 520 -4.99 -18.37 -6.10
N HIS A 521 -4.52 -18.87 -7.25
CA HIS A 521 -4.40 -20.31 -7.50
C HIS A 521 -3.34 -21.00 -6.62
N SER A 522 -2.23 -20.33 -6.32
CA SER A 522 -1.12 -20.89 -5.53
C SER A 522 -1.35 -20.76 -4.01
N HIS A 523 -2.21 -19.83 -3.57
CA HIS A 523 -2.50 -19.60 -2.17
C HIS A 523 -3.64 -20.50 -1.68
N ALA A 524 -3.36 -21.46 -0.79
CA ALA A 524 -4.30 -22.53 -0.39
C ALA A 524 -5.64 -22.00 0.17
N LYS A 525 -5.61 -20.94 1.00
CA LYS A 525 -6.80 -20.32 1.59
C LYS A 525 -7.67 -19.67 0.51
N TRP A 526 -7.07 -18.84 -0.34
CA TRP A 526 -7.81 -18.09 -1.37
C TRP A 526 -8.35 -18.99 -2.47
N LYS A 527 -7.60 -20.03 -2.85
CA LYS A 527 -8.08 -21.08 -3.75
C LYS A 527 -9.29 -21.81 -3.17
N ARG A 528 -9.24 -22.16 -1.86
CA ARG A 528 -10.32 -22.88 -1.18
C ARG A 528 -11.63 -22.09 -1.17
N GLU A 529 -11.60 -20.79 -0.98
CA GLU A 529 -12.77 -19.91 -1.02
C GLU A 529 -13.46 -19.89 -2.40
N ARG A 530 -12.72 -20.17 -3.46
CA ARG A 530 -13.22 -20.25 -4.84
C ARG A 530 -13.52 -21.67 -5.30
N MET A 531 -13.32 -22.66 -4.44
CA MET A 531 -13.84 -24.00 -4.64
C MET A 531 -15.32 -24.01 -4.26
N LEU A 532 -16.17 -23.68 -5.22
CA LEU A 532 -17.60 -23.44 -5.04
C LEU A 532 -18.43 -24.66 -5.47
N PRO A 533 -19.65 -24.82 -4.94
CA PRO A 533 -20.48 -25.99 -5.24
C PRO A 533 -20.84 -26.09 -6.72
N VAL A 534 -20.81 -27.33 -7.25
CA VAL A 534 -21.33 -27.70 -8.57
C VAL A 534 -22.05 -29.03 -8.48
N PRO A 535 -22.96 -29.39 -9.40
CA PRO A 535 -23.53 -30.72 -9.50
C PRO A 535 -22.49 -31.81 -9.76
N GLU A 536 -22.77 -33.03 -9.38
CA GLU A 536 -21.92 -34.20 -9.57
C GLU A 536 -21.59 -34.47 -11.06
N CYS A 537 -22.53 -34.14 -11.97
CA CYS A 537 -22.31 -34.26 -13.41
C CYS A 537 -21.23 -33.29 -13.96
N VAL A 538 -20.85 -32.25 -13.23
CA VAL A 538 -19.77 -31.31 -13.59
C VAL A 538 -18.46 -31.75 -12.96
N ASP A 539 -18.47 -32.13 -11.68
CA ASP A 539 -17.31 -32.61 -10.94
C ASP A 539 -17.73 -33.58 -9.85
N ALA A 540 -17.10 -34.76 -9.80
CA ALA A 540 -17.43 -35.83 -8.85
C ALA A 540 -17.25 -35.40 -7.38
N SER A 541 -16.35 -34.43 -7.09
CA SER A 541 -16.17 -33.86 -5.76
C SER A 541 -17.27 -32.85 -5.38
N ARG A 542 -18.20 -32.57 -6.29
CA ARG A 542 -19.25 -31.54 -6.18
C ARG A 542 -18.72 -30.14 -5.89
N ARG A 543 -17.47 -29.87 -6.23
CA ARG A 543 -16.83 -28.59 -6.06
C ARG A 543 -15.90 -28.28 -7.23
N ALA A 544 -16.01 -27.09 -7.80
CA ALA A 544 -15.13 -26.62 -8.85
C ALA A 544 -14.52 -25.26 -8.52
N PHE A 545 -13.34 -25.00 -9.06
CA PHE A 545 -12.69 -23.69 -8.92
C PHE A 545 -13.37 -22.68 -9.87
N MET A 546 -14.04 -21.67 -9.29
CA MET A 546 -14.72 -20.63 -10.03
C MET A 546 -13.89 -19.34 -10.04
N GLY A 547 -12.89 -19.27 -10.93
CA GLY A 547 -12.04 -18.08 -11.08
C GLY A 547 -12.67 -16.98 -11.95
N ALA A 548 -13.52 -17.35 -12.92
CA ALA A 548 -14.24 -16.38 -13.72
C ALA A 548 -15.26 -15.61 -12.88
N HIS A 549 -15.30 -14.28 -13.02
CA HIS A 549 -16.22 -13.49 -12.21
C HIS A 549 -16.60 -12.14 -12.84
N LEU A 550 -17.74 -11.60 -12.41
CA LEU A 550 -18.20 -10.25 -12.74
C LEU A 550 -17.90 -9.28 -11.60
N ARG A 551 -17.40 -8.10 -11.93
CA ARG A 551 -17.21 -6.99 -11.00
C ARG A 551 -18.48 -6.15 -10.92
N ILE A 552 -19.23 -6.29 -9.85
CA ILE A 552 -20.52 -5.63 -9.68
C ILE A 552 -20.36 -4.18 -9.21
N GLY A 553 -19.39 -3.92 -8.36
CA GLY A 553 -19.13 -2.58 -7.85
C GLY A 553 -17.69 -2.11 -8.05
N GLY A 554 -17.36 -0.93 -7.53
CA GLY A 554 -16.01 -0.38 -7.40
C GLY A 554 -15.58 -0.30 -5.93
N GLY A 555 -14.26 -0.28 -5.65
CA GLY A 555 -13.71 -0.20 -4.29
C GLY A 555 -13.38 -1.56 -3.67
N ARG A 556 -12.92 -1.52 -2.40
CA ARG A 556 -12.39 -2.69 -1.66
C ARG A 556 -13.48 -3.70 -1.26
N THR A 557 -14.69 -3.25 -1.00
CA THR A 557 -15.83 -4.05 -0.55
C THR A 557 -16.82 -4.38 -1.68
N ALA A 558 -16.47 -4.05 -2.93
CA ALA A 558 -17.38 -4.17 -4.04
C ALA A 558 -17.79 -5.63 -4.31
N PRO A 559 -19.09 -5.90 -4.56
CA PRO A 559 -19.57 -7.25 -4.78
C PRO A 559 -18.99 -7.90 -6.05
N ARG A 560 -18.96 -9.24 -6.03
CA ARG A 560 -18.56 -10.10 -7.15
C ARG A 560 -19.61 -11.19 -7.35
N LEU A 561 -19.73 -11.61 -8.62
CA LEU A 561 -20.45 -12.80 -9.01
C LEU A 561 -19.43 -13.77 -9.61
N HIS A 562 -19.18 -14.92 -8.96
CA HIS A 562 -18.28 -15.96 -9.46
C HIS A 562 -19.07 -17.06 -10.15
N TYR A 563 -18.57 -17.52 -11.30
CA TYR A 563 -19.25 -18.53 -12.09
C TYR A 563 -18.27 -19.51 -12.77
N LEU A 564 -18.80 -20.68 -13.14
CA LEU A 564 -18.18 -21.67 -13.98
C LEU A 564 -18.95 -21.75 -15.30
N ASP A 565 -18.26 -21.56 -16.41
CA ASP A 565 -18.81 -21.80 -17.75
C ASP A 565 -18.62 -23.27 -18.12
N ASP A 566 -19.70 -24.02 -18.12
CA ASP A 566 -19.76 -25.43 -18.50
C ASP A 566 -20.74 -25.65 -19.68
N CYS A 567 -20.86 -24.61 -20.54
CA CYS A 567 -21.73 -24.68 -21.72
C CYS A 567 -21.34 -25.81 -22.67
N SER A 568 -20.06 -26.16 -22.75
CA SER A 568 -19.56 -27.27 -23.57
C SER A 568 -19.79 -28.67 -22.96
N GLY A 569 -19.95 -28.75 -21.64
CA GLY A 569 -20.20 -30.00 -20.90
C GLY A 569 -21.69 -30.20 -20.62
N SER A 570 -22.19 -29.58 -19.56
CA SER A 570 -23.59 -29.71 -19.13
C SER A 570 -24.57 -28.81 -19.87
N GLY A 571 -24.10 -27.91 -20.75
CA GLY A 571 -24.92 -26.92 -21.43
C GLY A 571 -25.37 -25.76 -20.54
N ARG A 572 -24.68 -25.49 -19.41
CA ARG A 572 -25.09 -24.51 -18.40
C ARG A 572 -23.90 -23.71 -17.89
N ILE A 573 -24.23 -22.58 -17.26
CA ILE A 573 -23.32 -21.81 -16.44
C ILE A 573 -23.74 -21.96 -14.98
N TYR A 574 -22.78 -22.26 -14.11
CA TYR A 574 -23.00 -22.39 -12.67
C TYR A 574 -22.53 -21.14 -11.95
N VAL A 575 -23.43 -20.44 -11.26
CA VAL A 575 -23.12 -19.30 -10.42
C VAL A 575 -22.95 -19.77 -8.99
N GLY A 576 -21.70 -19.86 -8.54
CA GLY A 576 -21.37 -20.41 -7.22
C GLY A 576 -21.30 -19.38 -6.09
N TYR A 577 -21.28 -18.09 -6.42
CA TYR A 577 -21.18 -17.03 -5.41
C TYR A 577 -21.68 -15.70 -5.95
N ILE A 578 -22.49 -15.03 -5.14
CA ILE A 578 -22.82 -13.61 -5.28
C ILE A 578 -22.65 -13.01 -3.87
N GLY A 579 -21.77 -12.03 -3.72
CA GLY A 579 -21.48 -11.46 -2.39
C GLY A 579 -20.33 -10.47 -2.44
N LEU A 580 -19.88 -10.01 -1.28
CA LEU A 580 -18.67 -9.18 -1.17
C LEU A 580 -17.49 -9.89 -1.79
N HIS A 581 -16.48 -9.11 -2.15
CA HIS A 581 -15.26 -9.66 -2.74
C HIS A 581 -14.70 -10.80 -1.88
N LEU A 582 -14.54 -11.99 -2.43
CA LEU A 582 -13.88 -13.11 -1.75
C LEU A 582 -12.46 -12.71 -1.37
N THR A 583 -11.97 -13.26 -0.29
CA THR A 583 -10.66 -12.95 0.25
C THR A 583 -9.60 -13.00 -0.84
N ASN A 584 -8.93 -11.91 -1.03
CA ASN A 584 -7.75 -11.78 -1.86
C ASN A 584 -6.83 -10.76 -1.20
N THR A 585 -5.77 -10.43 -1.89
CA THR A 585 -4.78 -9.44 -1.51
C THR A 585 -5.31 -8.02 -1.22
N ARG A 586 -6.59 -7.75 -1.48
CA ARG A 586 -7.23 -6.44 -1.25
C ARG A 586 -8.32 -6.44 -0.19
N THR A 587 -8.79 -7.62 0.21
CA THR A 587 -9.95 -7.78 1.11
C THR A 587 -9.59 -8.40 2.46
N ASN A 588 -8.32 -8.73 2.66
CA ASN A 588 -7.78 -9.16 3.96
C ASN A 588 -7.24 -7.99 4.74
#